data_c1087a417fe1a5880e91cea573d665c6
#
_entry.id   c1087a417fe1a5880e91cea573d665c6
#
_cell.length_a   1.000
_cell.length_b   1.000
_cell.length_c   1.000
_cell.angle_alpha   90.00
_cell.angle_beta   90.00
_cell.angle_gamma   90.00
#
_symmetry.space_group_name_H-M   'P 1'
#
loop_
_entity.id
_entity.type
_entity.pdbx_description
1 polymer ?
#
loop_
_entity_poly.entity_id
_entity_poly.type
_entity_poly.pdbx_seq_one_letter_code
_entity_poly.pdbx_strand_id
1 'polypeptide(L)'
;MRFREQFEADQWSTLQLAPFLILSGVSGRYRDFAPTEMAVFERWLDAAARAPGNLNREVLTSVTADLNTIAARYEGYAGTISSGLTAVGDVLVGQPVREVNDFRHALVHVLGAGVARARGPYGQEPTTEASQMLVMLDEFLRSGISFAPDPVADAAAGQVRAERAPGLRFWAGT
;
A
#
# COMPACT_ATOMS: atom_id res chain seq x y z
N MET A 1 12.84 -16.28 4.79
CA MET A 1 13.13 -15.02 5.49
C MET A 1 11.81 -14.32 5.73
N ARG A 2 11.52 -13.91 6.94
CA ARG A 2 10.26 -13.24 7.29
C ARG A 2 10.39 -11.76 7.01
N PHE A 3 9.40 -11.15 6.35
CA PHE A 3 9.41 -9.70 6.08
C PHE A 3 9.44 -8.90 7.37
N ARG A 4 8.78 -9.36 8.43
CA ARG A 4 8.81 -8.71 9.75
C ARG A 4 10.23 -8.38 10.24
N GLU A 5 11.21 -9.22 9.94
CA GLU A 5 12.61 -9.06 10.39
C GLU A 5 13.36 -7.97 9.63
N GLN A 6 12.81 -7.49 8.51
CA GLN A 6 13.39 -6.43 7.68
C GLN A 6 12.95 -5.01 8.11
N PHE A 7 11.98 -4.93 9.02
CA PHE A 7 11.41 -3.67 9.46
C PHE A 7 11.69 -3.42 10.95
N GLU A 8 11.99 -2.18 11.29
CA GLU A 8 11.99 -1.72 12.67
C GLU A 8 10.57 -1.82 13.28
N ALA A 9 10.50 -1.82 14.61
CA ALA A 9 9.21 -1.99 15.31
C ALA A 9 8.18 -0.92 14.93
N ASP A 10 8.63 0.33 14.77
CA ASP A 10 7.77 1.47 14.41
C ASP A 10 7.32 1.38 12.95
N GLN A 11 8.20 0.94 12.06
CA GLN A 11 7.88 0.72 10.66
C GLN A 11 6.83 -0.38 10.52
N TRP A 12 6.99 -1.49 11.21
CA TRP A 12 6.00 -2.57 11.22
C TRP A 12 4.67 -2.11 11.77
N SER A 13 4.70 -1.34 12.86
CA SER A 13 3.49 -0.74 13.43
C SER A 13 2.76 0.17 12.46
N THR A 14 3.50 0.93 11.66
CA THR A 14 2.95 1.79 10.59
C THR A 14 2.26 0.94 9.52
N LEU A 15 2.87 -0.14 9.06
CA LEU A 15 2.26 -1.07 8.09
C LEU A 15 0.97 -1.69 8.64
N GLN A 16 0.92 -2.04 9.93
CA GLN A 16 -0.26 -2.60 10.56
C GLN A 16 -1.44 -1.61 10.66
N LEU A 17 -1.20 -0.30 10.63
CA LEU A 17 -2.28 0.70 10.62
C LEU A 17 -2.90 0.88 9.22
N ALA A 18 -2.22 0.48 8.16
CA ALA A 18 -2.68 0.69 6.78
C ALA A 18 -4.11 0.19 6.51
N PRO A 19 -4.54 -1.01 6.94
CA PRO A 19 -5.91 -1.47 6.74
C PRO A 19 -6.97 -0.56 7.37
N PHE A 20 -6.72 -0.01 8.56
CA PHE A 20 -7.64 0.89 9.24
C PHE A 20 -7.70 2.27 8.57
N LEU A 21 -6.59 2.76 8.01
CA LEU A 21 -6.56 3.97 7.19
C LEU A 21 -7.42 3.80 5.93
N ILE A 22 -7.34 2.65 5.26
CA ILE A 22 -8.19 2.31 4.12
C ILE A 22 -9.67 2.23 4.55
N LEU A 23 -9.98 1.54 5.64
CA LEU A 23 -11.34 1.46 6.18
C LEU A 23 -11.92 2.85 6.45
N SER A 24 -11.17 3.71 7.13
CA SER A 24 -11.60 5.09 7.42
C SER A 24 -11.83 5.92 6.16
N GLY A 25 -10.93 5.80 5.18
CA GLY A 25 -11.07 6.50 3.91
C GLY A 25 -12.32 6.10 3.16
N VAL A 26 -12.59 4.80 3.05
CA VAL A 26 -13.76 4.26 2.33
C VAL A 26 -15.05 4.50 3.11
N SER A 27 -15.02 4.40 4.45
CA SER A 27 -16.23 4.58 5.27
C SER A 27 -16.62 6.04 5.50
N GLY A 28 -15.69 6.98 5.29
CA GLY A 28 -15.89 8.39 5.65
C GLY A 28 -15.99 8.61 7.17
N ARG A 29 -15.65 7.61 7.98
CA ARG A 29 -15.68 7.65 9.44
C ARG A 29 -14.27 7.55 9.99
N TYR A 30 -13.97 8.40 10.93
CA TYR A 30 -12.61 8.56 11.44
C TYR A 30 -12.42 7.84 12.78
N ARG A 31 -12.71 6.63 13.02
CA ARG A 31 -12.41 5.87 14.25
C ARG A 31 -13.61 5.23 14.97
N ASP A 32 -14.82 5.63 14.63
CA ASP A 32 -16.02 5.07 15.26
C ASP A 32 -16.72 4.14 14.26
N PHE A 33 -16.25 2.90 14.21
CA PHE A 33 -16.80 1.87 13.33
C PHE A 33 -17.90 1.10 14.03
N ALA A 34 -19.05 0.99 13.37
CA ALA A 34 -20.13 0.15 13.88
C ALA A 34 -19.69 -1.34 13.89
N PRO A 35 -20.23 -2.18 14.81
CA PRO A 35 -19.90 -3.61 14.84
C PRO A 35 -20.12 -4.33 13.48
N THR A 36 -21.13 -3.93 12.72
CA THR A 36 -21.40 -4.45 11.39
C THR A 36 -20.34 -4.05 10.35
N GLU A 37 -19.78 -2.84 10.47
CA GLU A 37 -18.66 -2.38 9.63
C GLU A 37 -17.40 -3.16 9.96
N MET A 38 -17.13 -3.40 11.24
CA MET A 38 -15.99 -4.22 11.65
C MET A 38 -16.09 -5.65 11.17
N ALA A 39 -17.27 -6.29 11.22
CA ALA A 39 -17.46 -7.64 10.70
C ALA A 39 -17.20 -7.72 9.18
N VAL A 40 -17.63 -6.71 8.41
CA VAL A 40 -17.33 -6.59 6.98
C VAL A 40 -15.82 -6.39 6.75
N PHE A 41 -15.22 -5.52 7.54
CA PHE A 41 -13.79 -5.25 7.48
C PHE A 41 -12.95 -6.51 7.75
N GLU A 42 -13.23 -7.26 8.81
CA GLU A 42 -12.54 -8.50 9.14
C GLU A 42 -12.62 -9.52 8.00
N ARG A 43 -13.78 -9.68 7.40
CA ARG A 43 -13.97 -10.57 6.25
C ARG A 43 -13.08 -10.21 5.07
N TRP A 44 -13.00 -8.91 4.73
CA TRP A 44 -12.19 -8.46 3.60
C TRP A 44 -10.70 -8.35 3.94
N LEU A 45 -10.36 -8.12 5.20
CA LEU A 45 -8.99 -8.21 5.70
C LEU A 45 -8.42 -9.62 5.53
N ASP A 46 -9.20 -10.64 5.87
CA ASP A 46 -8.84 -12.04 5.67
C ASP A 46 -8.71 -12.40 4.17
N ALA A 47 -9.58 -11.88 3.32
CA ALA A 47 -9.46 -12.04 1.88
C ALA A 47 -8.20 -11.36 1.31
N ALA A 48 -7.88 -10.16 1.78
CA ALA A 48 -6.67 -9.43 1.39
C ALA A 48 -5.39 -10.14 1.86
N ALA A 49 -5.39 -10.73 3.06
CA ALA A 49 -4.26 -11.52 3.56
C ALA A 49 -3.97 -12.75 2.69
N ARG A 50 -4.98 -13.29 2.00
CA ARG A 50 -4.83 -14.41 1.05
C ARG A 50 -4.48 -13.99 -0.38
N ALA A 51 -4.51 -12.69 -0.68
CA ALA A 51 -4.07 -12.19 -1.98
C ALA A 51 -2.56 -12.47 -2.22
N PRO A 52 -2.08 -12.44 -3.47
CA PRO A 52 -0.66 -12.63 -3.76
C PRO A 52 0.25 -11.68 -2.97
N GLY A 53 1.48 -12.13 -2.70
CA GLY A 53 2.50 -11.37 -1.98
C GLY A 53 2.75 -11.92 -0.56
N ASN A 54 4.01 -11.96 -0.17
CA ASN A 54 4.40 -12.45 1.15
C ASN A 54 4.31 -11.32 2.18
N LEU A 55 4.66 -10.09 1.79
CA LEU A 55 4.56 -8.93 2.65
C LEU A 55 3.11 -8.70 3.11
N ASN A 56 2.16 -8.66 2.16
CA ASN A 56 0.75 -8.47 2.53
C ASN A 56 0.24 -9.59 3.44
N ARG A 57 0.63 -10.84 3.16
CA ARG A 57 0.24 -11.99 4.00
C ARG A 57 0.76 -11.81 5.43
N GLU A 58 2.05 -11.50 5.62
CA GLU A 58 2.62 -11.34 6.96
C GLU A 58 1.98 -10.15 7.70
N VAL A 59 1.87 -8.97 7.06
CA VAL A 59 1.28 -7.79 7.69
C VAL A 59 -0.18 -8.04 8.03
N LEU A 60 -1.01 -8.44 7.07
CA LEU A 60 -2.46 -8.56 7.28
C LEU A 60 -2.84 -9.71 8.20
N THR A 61 -2.09 -10.83 8.18
CA THR A 61 -2.26 -11.89 9.16
C THR A 61 -1.91 -11.41 10.57
N SER A 62 -0.86 -10.60 10.72
CA SER A 62 -0.53 -10.02 12.02
C SER A 62 -1.60 -9.05 12.54
N VAL A 63 -2.24 -8.30 11.63
CA VAL A 63 -3.38 -7.43 11.98
C VAL A 63 -4.57 -8.27 12.44
N THR A 64 -4.91 -9.35 11.74
CA THR A 64 -6.01 -10.24 12.13
C THR A 64 -5.75 -10.90 13.49
N ALA A 65 -4.50 -11.30 13.77
CA ALA A 65 -4.13 -11.93 15.03
C ALA A 65 -4.25 -11.00 16.25
N ASP A 66 -3.95 -9.70 16.07
CA ASP A 66 -3.93 -8.69 17.12
C ASP A 66 -4.92 -7.55 16.89
N LEU A 67 -6.06 -7.84 16.26
CA LEU A 67 -6.99 -6.85 15.73
C LEU A 67 -7.40 -5.79 16.76
N ASN A 68 -7.79 -6.23 17.97
CA ASN A 68 -8.22 -5.31 19.03
C ASN A 68 -7.10 -4.36 19.50
N THR A 69 -5.88 -4.87 19.61
CA THR A 69 -4.71 -4.06 20.00
C THR A 69 -4.38 -3.03 18.94
N ILE A 70 -4.46 -3.43 17.67
CA ILE A 70 -4.16 -2.53 16.54
C ILE A 70 -5.29 -1.51 16.35
N ALA A 71 -6.56 -1.92 16.53
CA ALA A 71 -7.71 -1.01 16.52
C ALA A 71 -7.57 0.06 17.62
N ALA A 72 -7.23 -0.33 18.86
CA ALA A 72 -7.00 0.63 19.94
C ALA A 72 -5.82 1.59 19.65
N ARG A 73 -4.76 1.09 19.01
CA ARG A 73 -3.65 1.94 18.53
C ARG A 73 -4.12 2.93 17.45
N TYR A 74 -4.97 2.48 16.54
CA TYR A 74 -5.54 3.34 15.51
C TYR A 74 -6.45 4.42 16.10
N GLU A 75 -7.24 4.11 17.11
CA GLU A 75 -8.03 5.11 17.86
C GLU A 75 -7.17 6.21 18.47
N GLY A 76 -5.96 5.89 18.93
CA GLY A 76 -4.96 6.84 19.43
C GLY A 76 -4.14 7.55 18.36
N TYR A 77 -4.27 7.18 17.09
CA TYR A 77 -3.48 7.76 16.00
C TYR A 77 -3.88 9.22 15.74
N ALA A 78 -2.92 10.15 15.85
CA ALA A 78 -3.15 11.59 15.74
C ALA A 78 -3.06 12.14 14.32
N GLY A 79 -2.57 11.35 13.34
CA GLY A 79 -2.38 11.78 11.96
C GLY A 79 -3.67 11.77 11.14
N THR A 80 -3.58 12.29 9.93
CA THR A 80 -4.64 12.20 8.92
C THR A 80 -4.53 10.89 8.13
N ILE A 81 -5.58 10.50 7.40
CA ILE A 81 -5.56 9.34 6.52
C ILE A 81 -4.45 9.50 5.48
N SER A 82 -4.34 10.67 4.83
CA SER A 82 -3.33 10.94 3.82
C SER A 82 -1.90 10.85 4.38
N SER A 83 -1.63 11.49 5.54
CA SER A 83 -0.31 11.41 6.16
C SER A 83 0.05 10.00 6.59
N GLY A 84 -0.92 9.22 7.07
CA GLY A 84 -0.73 7.83 7.44
C GLY A 84 -0.41 6.94 6.25
N LEU A 85 -1.13 7.08 5.14
CA LEU A 85 -0.87 6.31 3.92
C LEU A 85 0.46 6.70 3.26
N THR A 86 0.83 7.99 3.29
CA THR A 86 2.16 8.44 2.84
C THR A 86 3.26 7.80 3.70
N ALA A 87 3.10 7.78 5.02
CA ALA A 87 4.05 7.11 5.92
C ALA A 87 4.16 5.60 5.66
N VAL A 88 3.05 4.93 5.31
CA VAL A 88 3.09 3.52 4.85
C VAL A 88 3.90 3.40 3.57
N GLY A 89 3.71 4.30 2.60
CA GLY A 89 4.50 4.35 1.36
C GLY A 89 5.99 4.53 1.64
N ASP A 90 6.36 5.46 2.54
CA ASP A 90 7.75 5.73 2.94
C ASP A 90 8.43 4.49 3.54
N VAL A 91 7.70 3.72 4.37
CA VAL A 91 8.20 2.45 4.94
C VAL A 91 8.46 1.40 3.87
N LEU A 92 7.72 1.44 2.77
CA LEU A 92 7.85 0.48 1.66
C LEU A 92 8.99 0.82 0.70
N VAL A 93 9.61 2.00 0.82
CA VAL A 93 10.78 2.39 0.01
C VAL A 93 11.92 1.38 0.19
N GLY A 94 12.48 0.90 -0.91
CA GLY A 94 13.55 -0.09 -0.91
C GLY A 94 13.10 -1.56 -0.81
N GLN A 95 11.80 -1.81 -0.63
CA GLN A 95 11.26 -3.16 -0.70
C GLN A 95 11.11 -3.63 -2.17
N PRO A 96 11.10 -4.94 -2.44
CA PRO A 96 10.92 -5.46 -3.79
C PRO A 96 9.62 -4.92 -4.43
N VAL A 97 9.72 -4.34 -5.62
CA VAL A 97 8.61 -3.68 -6.34
C VAL A 97 7.37 -4.57 -6.43
N ARG A 98 7.57 -5.87 -6.66
CA ARG A 98 6.47 -6.82 -6.72
C ARG A 98 5.71 -6.90 -5.40
N GLU A 99 6.42 -7.05 -4.28
CA GLU A 99 5.81 -7.15 -2.95
C GLU A 99 5.07 -5.86 -2.57
N VAL A 100 5.62 -4.70 -2.93
CA VAL A 100 4.98 -3.39 -2.75
C VAL A 100 3.69 -3.31 -3.57
N ASN A 101 3.71 -3.71 -4.83
CA ASN A 101 2.53 -3.69 -5.68
C ASN A 101 1.47 -4.68 -5.21
N ASP A 102 1.86 -5.87 -4.80
CA ASP A 102 0.96 -6.89 -4.26
C ASP A 102 0.31 -6.39 -2.94
N PHE A 103 1.08 -5.73 -2.07
CA PHE A 103 0.57 -5.13 -0.83
C PHE A 103 -0.43 -3.99 -1.10
N ARG A 104 -0.10 -3.07 -2.01
CA ARG A 104 -1.03 -2.02 -2.44
C ARG A 104 -2.31 -2.60 -3.02
N HIS A 105 -2.19 -3.60 -3.90
CA HIS A 105 -3.33 -4.26 -4.50
C HIS A 105 -4.22 -4.90 -3.44
N ALA A 106 -3.64 -5.61 -2.48
CA ALA A 106 -4.39 -6.21 -1.38
C ALA A 106 -5.15 -5.18 -0.54
N LEU A 107 -4.52 -4.03 -0.22
CA LEU A 107 -5.14 -2.97 0.55
C LEU A 107 -6.25 -2.23 -0.21
N VAL A 108 -5.99 -1.79 -1.43
CA VAL A 108 -6.90 -0.90 -2.17
C VAL A 108 -7.95 -1.71 -2.93
N HIS A 109 -7.52 -2.71 -3.70
CA HIS A 109 -8.41 -3.41 -4.64
C HIS A 109 -9.09 -4.65 -4.05
N VAL A 110 -8.57 -5.22 -2.97
CA VAL A 110 -9.23 -6.33 -2.27
C VAL A 110 -9.98 -5.81 -1.05
N LEU A 111 -9.25 -5.26 -0.07
CA LEU A 111 -9.85 -4.78 1.18
C LEU A 111 -10.76 -3.56 0.94
N GLY A 112 -10.21 -2.48 0.40
CA GLY A 112 -10.94 -1.22 0.21
C GLY A 112 -12.14 -1.37 -0.73
N ALA A 113 -11.97 -2.01 -1.88
CA ALA A 113 -13.05 -2.26 -2.82
C ALA A 113 -14.10 -3.22 -2.24
N GLY A 114 -13.69 -4.20 -1.45
CA GLY A 114 -14.59 -5.13 -0.77
C GLY A 114 -15.49 -4.43 0.25
N VAL A 115 -14.90 -3.59 1.11
CA VAL A 115 -15.64 -2.77 2.08
C VAL A 115 -16.57 -1.78 1.36
N ALA A 116 -16.09 -1.12 0.30
CA ALA A 116 -16.90 -0.18 -0.48
C ALA A 116 -18.14 -0.85 -1.11
N ARG A 117 -17.97 -2.05 -1.66
CA ARG A 117 -19.10 -2.84 -2.22
C ARG A 117 -20.12 -3.22 -1.16
N ALA A 118 -19.68 -3.66 0.00
CA ALA A 118 -20.57 -4.05 1.08
C ALA A 118 -21.43 -2.89 1.61
N ARG A 119 -21.02 -1.64 1.38
CA ARG A 119 -21.77 -0.42 1.72
C ARG A 119 -22.66 0.10 0.61
N GLY A 120 -22.44 -0.36 -0.63
CA GLY A 120 -23.23 0.06 -1.78
C GLY A 120 -24.65 -0.49 -1.75
N PRO A 121 -25.60 0.18 -2.43
CA PRO A 121 -26.93 -0.36 -2.60
C PRO A 121 -26.84 -1.72 -3.30
N TYR A 122 -27.47 -2.71 -2.71
CA TYR A 122 -27.49 -4.10 -3.20
C TYR A 122 -26.17 -4.89 -3.12
N GLY A 123 -25.09 -4.35 -2.50
CA GLY A 123 -23.83 -5.07 -2.26
C GLY A 123 -23.03 -5.47 -3.52
N GLN A 124 -23.34 -4.88 -4.67
CA GLN A 124 -22.75 -5.29 -5.95
C GLN A 124 -21.70 -4.34 -6.51
N GLU A 125 -21.89 -3.03 -6.34
CA GLU A 125 -20.92 -2.04 -6.85
C GLU A 125 -20.64 -0.94 -5.82
N PRO A 126 -19.40 -0.43 -5.74
CA PRO A 126 -19.08 0.76 -4.97
C PRO A 126 -19.81 1.97 -5.55
N THR A 127 -20.21 2.92 -4.71
CA THR A 127 -20.67 4.23 -5.19
C THR A 127 -19.55 4.95 -5.94
N THR A 128 -19.89 5.93 -6.79
CA THR A 128 -18.91 6.75 -7.50
C THR A 128 -17.94 7.43 -6.53
N GLU A 129 -18.45 7.93 -5.40
CA GLU A 129 -17.65 8.56 -4.34
C GLU A 129 -16.66 7.58 -3.70
N ALA A 130 -17.11 6.35 -3.39
CA ALA A 130 -16.24 5.31 -2.87
C ALA A 130 -15.15 4.91 -3.88
N SER A 131 -15.49 4.85 -5.17
CA SER A 131 -14.53 4.56 -6.24
C SER A 131 -13.48 5.68 -6.38
N GLN A 132 -13.89 6.94 -6.32
CA GLN A 132 -12.98 8.08 -6.31
C GLN A 132 -12.08 8.09 -5.08
N MET A 133 -12.63 7.74 -3.92
CA MET A 133 -11.85 7.62 -2.69
C MET A 133 -10.78 6.54 -2.81
N LEU A 134 -11.07 5.37 -3.38
CA LEU A 134 -10.08 4.32 -3.60
C LEU A 134 -8.92 4.76 -4.50
N VAL A 135 -9.21 5.54 -5.55
CA VAL A 135 -8.18 6.14 -6.40
C VAL A 135 -7.28 7.08 -5.60
N MET A 136 -7.86 7.96 -4.78
CA MET A 136 -7.10 8.86 -3.91
C MET A 136 -6.23 8.10 -2.90
N LEU A 137 -6.77 7.06 -2.27
CA LEU A 137 -6.02 6.24 -1.31
C LEU A 137 -4.83 5.55 -1.98
N ASP A 138 -4.99 5.05 -3.21
CA ASP A 138 -3.88 4.48 -3.99
C ASP A 138 -2.82 5.53 -4.33
N GLU A 139 -3.21 6.74 -4.68
CA GLU A 139 -2.26 7.84 -4.95
C GLU A 139 -1.45 8.23 -3.71
N PHE A 140 -2.06 8.26 -2.52
CA PHE A 140 -1.31 8.54 -1.29
C PHE A 140 -0.28 7.44 -0.98
N LEU A 141 -0.62 6.18 -1.18
CA LEU A 141 0.33 5.07 -1.04
C LEU A 141 1.47 5.18 -2.06
N ARG A 142 1.17 5.59 -3.29
CA ARG A 142 2.18 5.78 -4.34
C ARG A 142 3.10 6.95 -4.07
N SER A 143 2.63 8.03 -3.47
CA SER A 143 3.43 9.23 -3.27
C SER A 143 4.67 8.97 -2.41
N GLY A 144 4.58 8.13 -1.37
CA GLY A 144 5.71 7.67 -0.59
C GLY A 144 6.69 6.78 -1.38
N ILE A 145 6.18 5.99 -2.33
CA ILE A 145 6.98 5.02 -3.10
C ILE A 145 7.70 5.69 -4.28
N SER A 146 7.15 6.76 -4.86
CA SER A 146 7.63 7.41 -6.08
C SER A 146 9.02 8.06 -5.97
N PHE A 147 9.57 8.21 -4.77
CA PHE A 147 10.88 8.81 -4.54
C PHE A 147 12.04 7.81 -4.51
N ALA A 148 11.79 6.52 -4.58
CA ALA A 148 12.86 5.54 -4.72
C ALA A 148 13.22 5.42 -6.21
N PRO A 149 14.46 5.73 -6.63
CA PRO A 149 14.92 5.42 -7.98
C PRO A 149 14.86 3.90 -8.16
N ASP A 150 14.23 3.46 -9.25
CA ASP A 150 14.18 2.06 -9.60
C ASP A 150 15.61 1.59 -9.95
N PRO A 151 16.28 0.76 -9.12
CA PRO A 151 17.67 0.37 -9.35
C PRO A 151 17.84 -0.42 -10.65
N VAL A 152 16.75 -0.99 -11.19
CA VAL A 152 16.76 -1.71 -12.46
C VAL A 152 16.65 -0.72 -13.64
N ALA A 153 15.88 0.36 -13.51
CA ALA A 153 15.78 1.39 -14.53
C ALA A 153 17.10 2.16 -14.69
N ASP A 154 17.78 2.47 -13.58
CA ASP A 154 19.11 3.13 -13.61
C ASP A 154 20.20 2.22 -14.21
N ALA A 155 20.17 0.92 -13.96
CA ALA A 155 21.10 -0.02 -14.58
C ALA A 155 20.87 -0.12 -16.10
N ALA A 156 19.61 -0.15 -16.55
CA ALA A 156 19.27 -0.16 -17.98
C ALA A 156 19.62 1.16 -18.67
N ALA A 157 19.40 2.32 -18.01
CA ALA A 157 19.77 3.62 -18.54
C ALA A 157 21.30 3.80 -18.63
N GLY A 158 22.05 3.24 -17.69
CA GLY A 158 23.51 3.22 -17.72
C GLY A 158 24.07 2.39 -18.87
N GLN A 159 23.49 1.23 -19.18
CA GLN A 159 23.90 0.38 -20.31
C GLN A 159 23.61 1.03 -21.68
N VAL A 160 22.45 1.64 -21.85
CA VAL A 160 22.09 2.35 -23.10
C VAL A 160 23.00 3.56 -23.34
N ARG A 161 23.49 4.22 -22.29
CA ARG A 161 24.42 5.33 -22.42
C ARG A 161 25.85 4.89 -22.79
N ALA A 162 26.28 3.70 -22.34
CA ALA A 162 27.59 3.15 -22.69
C ALA A 162 27.66 2.67 -24.15
N GLU A 163 26.54 2.18 -24.71
CA GLU A 163 26.50 1.72 -26.09
C GLU A 163 26.36 2.85 -27.14
N ARG A 164 26.02 4.07 -26.72
CA ARG A 164 25.86 5.24 -27.61
C ARG A 164 27.01 6.23 -27.61
N ALA A 165 28.22 5.85 -27.20
CA ALA A 165 29.41 6.66 -27.43
C ALA A 165 29.81 6.55 -28.91
N PRO A 166 29.59 7.56 -29.79
CA PRO A 166 30.06 7.49 -31.16
C PRO A 166 31.56 7.69 -31.17
N GLY A 167 32.25 6.71 -31.70
CA GLY A 167 33.66 6.86 -32.01
C GLY A 167 33.90 8.06 -32.94
N LEU A 168 34.41 9.13 -32.39
CA LEU A 168 34.97 10.23 -33.17
C LEU A 168 36.21 9.71 -33.93
N ARG A 169 36.01 9.30 -35.19
CA ARG A 169 37.12 9.11 -36.09
C ARG A 169 37.55 10.52 -36.58
N PHE A 170 38.64 10.97 -35.99
CA PHE A 170 39.41 12.09 -36.54
C PHE A 170 39.98 11.68 -37.91
N TRP A 171 39.52 12.30 -38.98
CA TRP A 171 40.21 12.33 -40.27
C TRP A 171 41.31 13.39 -40.20
N ALA A 172 42.56 12.98 -40.07
CA ALA A 172 43.71 13.80 -40.46
C ALA A 172 43.91 13.57 -41.94
N GLY A 173 43.56 14.56 -42.74
CA GLY A 173 43.86 14.62 -44.18
C GLY A 173 44.95 15.65 -44.40
N THR A 174 45.98 15.25 -45.07
CA THR A 174 47.14 16.00 -45.63
C THR A 174 46.69 17.16 -46.48
#